data_96116aa7c78f4aaedb9fb10388ba833f
#
_entry.id   96116aa7c78f4aaedb9fb10388ba833f
#
_cell.length_a   1.000
_cell.length_b   1.000
_cell.length_c   1.000
_cell.angle_alpha   90.00
_cell.angle_beta   90.00
_cell.angle_gamma   90.00
#
_symmetry.space_group_name_H-M   'P 1'
#
loop_
_entity.id
_entity.type
_entity.pdbx_description
1 polymer ?
#
loop_
_entity_poly.entity_id
_entity_poly.type
_entity_poly.pdbx_seq_one_letter_code
_entity_poly.pdbx_strand_id
1 'polypeptide(L)'
;EIHISTQANNTNYGTYLFWHQLGASRVVTARELSLAEIKEIRSRIPEDMEIESFIHGAMCISYSGRCLLSNYFVGRDANQGACTHPCRWKYSIVEETRPEEYMPVYENERGTFIFNSKDLCMIGHIPEMIDAGIDSFKIEGRMKTALYVATVARTYRKAIDDYNKDPALYKANMEWYRQEIGKCTYREFTTGFYFGRPAEDAQ
;
A
#
# COMPACT_ATOMS: atom_id res chain seq x y z
N GLU A 1 -19.57 -1.62 -13.35
CA GLU A 1 -18.28 -0.92 -13.48
C GLU A 1 -17.12 -1.92 -13.42
N ILE A 2 -16.06 -1.67 -14.21
CA ILE A 2 -14.88 -2.53 -14.24
C ILE A 2 -13.72 -1.76 -13.61
N HIS A 3 -13.12 -2.32 -12.56
CA HIS A 3 -11.97 -1.76 -11.87
C HIS A 3 -10.76 -2.66 -12.09
N ILE A 4 -9.66 -2.09 -12.58
CA ILE A 4 -8.42 -2.83 -12.84
C ILE A 4 -7.58 -2.87 -11.57
N SER A 5 -7.24 -4.09 -11.15
CA SER A 5 -6.47 -4.32 -9.93
C SER A 5 -5.02 -3.79 -10.03
N THR A 6 -4.44 -3.42 -8.89
CA THR A 6 -2.99 -3.16 -8.74
C THR A 6 -2.13 -4.35 -9.23
N GLN A 7 -2.68 -5.57 -9.24
CA GLN A 7 -1.98 -6.76 -9.72
C GLN A 7 -1.73 -6.75 -11.23
N ALA A 8 -2.40 -5.88 -11.99
CA ALA A 8 -2.09 -5.65 -13.40
C ALA A 8 -0.82 -4.80 -13.61
N ASN A 9 -0.19 -4.33 -12.54
CA ASN A 9 1.04 -3.54 -12.53
C ASN A 9 0.98 -2.31 -13.46
N ASN A 10 -0.04 -1.48 -13.23
CA ASN A 10 -0.26 -0.26 -14.02
C ASN A 10 0.66 0.85 -13.51
N THR A 11 1.74 1.12 -14.24
CA THR A 11 2.80 2.05 -13.84
C THR A 11 2.92 3.28 -14.71
N ASN A 12 2.10 3.43 -15.77
CA ASN A 12 2.15 4.56 -16.67
C ASN A 12 0.80 4.84 -17.33
N TYR A 13 0.63 6.08 -17.83
CA TYR A 13 -0.63 6.52 -18.44
C TYR A 13 -1.07 5.67 -19.65
N GLY A 14 -0.14 5.07 -20.40
CA GLY A 14 -0.48 4.22 -21.54
C GLY A 14 -1.30 2.99 -21.15
N THR A 15 -1.00 2.37 -20.00
CA THR A 15 -1.80 1.24 -19.49
C THR A 15 -3.19 1.69 -19.04
N TYR A 16 -3.32 2.91 -18.48
CA TYR A 16 -4.64 3.46 -18.12
C TYR A 16 -5.50 3.73 -19.36
N LEU A 17 -4.93 4.35 -20.39
CA LEU A 17 -5.62 4.57 -21.67
C LEU A 17 -6.05 3.26 -22.32
N PHE A 18 -5.20 2.24 -22.28
CA PHE A 18 -5.54 0.91 -22.78
C PHE A 18 -6.76 0.33 -22.05
N TRP A 19 -6.77 0.36 -20.72
CA TRP A 19 -7.90 -0.15 -19.95
C TRP A 19 -9.16 0.67 -20.12
N HIS A 20 -9.04 1.99 -20.25
CA HIS A 20 -10.18 2.87 -20.55
C HIS A 20 -10.83 2.50 -21.89
N GLN A 21 -10.03 2.27 -22.93
CA GLN A 21 -10.54 1.82 -24.24
C GLN A 21 -11.27 0.47 -24.17
N LEU A 22 -10.93 -0.37 -23.21
CA LEU A 22 -11.62 -1.64 -22.97
C LEU A 22 -12.83 -1.50 -22.03
N GLY A 23 -13.21 -0.29 -21.64
CA GLY A 23 -14.39 0.00 -20.83
C GLY A 23 -14.16 -0.07 -19.31
N ALA A 24 -12.92 -0.05 -18.84
CA ALA A 24 -12.65 0.11 -17.41
C ALA A 24 -12.91 1.55 -16.97
N SER A 25 -13.56 1.73 -15.83
CA SER A 25 -13.87 3.04 -15.24
C SER A 25 -12.85 3.47 -14.18
N ARG A 26 -12.05 2.52 -13.63
CA ARG A 26 -11.08 2.80 -12.57
C ARG A 26 -9.86 1.90 -12.67
N VAL A 27 -8.70 2.45 -12.36
CA VAL A 27 -7.45 1.69 -12.22
C VAL A 27 -6.86 1.89 -10.84
N VAL A 28 -6.51 0.78 -10.18
CA VAL A 28 -5.75 0.80 -8.93
C VAL A 28 -4.26 0.90 -9.27
N THR A 29 -3.60 1.95 -8.78
CA THR A 29 -2.18 2.20 -9.04
C THR A 29 -1.29 1.04 -8.57
N ALA A 30 -0.17 0.82 -9.27
CA ALA A 30 0.93 0.06 -8.70
C ALA A 30 1.47 0.78 -7.44
N ARG A 31 1.90 0.02 -6.44
CA ARG A 31 2.37 0.59 -5.15
C ARG A 31 3.72 1.27 -5.24
N GLU A 32 4.43 1.05 -6.34
CA GLU A 32 5.76 1.56 -6.63
C GLU A 32 5.75 3.00 -7.18
N LEU A 33 4.57 3.54 -7.49
CA LEU A 33 4.43 4.89 -8.06
C LEU A 33 4.58 5.98 -6.99
N SER A 34 5.32 7.00 -7.33
CA SER A 34 5.36 8.26 -6.59
C SER A 34 4.15 9.15 -6.89
N LEU A 35 3.87 10.13 -6.01
CA LEU A 35 2.81 11.13 -6.26
C LEU A 35 3.08 11.94 -7.53
N ALA A 36 4.35 12.19 -7.86
CA ALA A 36 4.71 12.90 -9.09
C ALA A 36 4.31 12.11 -10.35
N GLU A 37 4.58 10.79 -10.35
CA GLU A 37 4.17 9.90 -11.45
C GLU A 37 2.65 9.78 -11.54
N ILE A 38 1.94 9.72 -10.40
CA ILE A 38 0.47 9.70 -10.38
C ILE A 38 -0.10 11.00 -10.96
N LYS A 39 0.46 12.17 -10.61
CA LYS A 39 0.08 13.46 -11.20
C LYS A 39 0.32 13.48 -12.72
N GLU A 40 1.42 12.93 -13.20
CA GLU A 40 1.68 12.80 -14.62
C GLU A 40 0.63 11.91 -15.30
N ILE A 41 0.30 10.75 -14.71
CA ILE A 41 -0.75 9.88 -15.20
C ILE A 41 -2.07 10.64 -15.26
N ARG A 42 -2.50 11.30 -14.17
CA ARG A 42 -3.74 12.07 -14.12
C ARG A 42 -3.84 13.12 -15.22
N SER A 43 -2.73 13.81 -15.53
CA SER A 43 -2.72 14.85 -16.55
C SER A 43 -2.87 14.33 -18.00
N ARG A 44 -2.75 13.02 -18.22
CA ARG A 44 -2.72 12.39 -19.54
C ARG A 44 -3.85 11.41 -19.80
N ILE A 45 -4.72 11.18 -18.82
CA ILE A 45 -5.86 10.26 -18.95
C ILE A 45 -7.18 11.05 -18.96
N PRO A 46 -8.27 10.48 -19.51
CA PRO A 46 -9.60 11.10 -19.50
C PRO A 46 -10.08 11.41 -18.07
N GLU A 47 -10.92 12.43 -17.93
CA GLU A 47 -11.50 12.82 -16.64
C GLU A 47 -12.43 11.76 -16.04
N ASP A 48 -13.10 10.98 -16.88
CA ASP A 48 -14.00 9.89 -16.50
C ASP A 48 -13.27 8.59 -16.11
N MET A 49 -11.93 8.56 -16.25
CA MET A 49 -11.08 7.47 -15.76
C MET A 49 -10.61 7.74 -14.35
N GLU A 50 -11.13 7.00 -13.38
CA GLU A 50 -10.77 7.18 -11.98
C GLU A 50 -9.43 6.51 -11.61
N ILE A 51 -8.70 7.15 -10.72
CA ILE A 51 -7.47 6.64 -10.10
C ILE A 51 -7.76 6.21 -8.66
N GLU A 52 -7.48 4.95 -8.33
CA GLU A 52 -7.50 4.46 -6.95
C GLU A 52 -6.09 4.16 -6.46
N SER A 53 -5.75 4.57 -5.25
CA SER A 53 -4.42 4.33 -4.66
C SER A 53 -4.51 3.86 -3.22
N PHE A 54 -3.56 3.01 -2.80
CA PHE A 54 -3.47 2.58 -1.41
C PHE A 54 -3.05 3.74 -0.52
N ILE A 55 -3.68 3.86 0.64
CA ILE A 55 -3.38 4.89 1.64
C ILE A 55 -2.99 4.29 2.99
N HIS A 56 -3.30 3.02 3.23
CA HIS A 56 -3.03 2.39 4.52
C HIS A 56 -2.93 0.86 4.42
N GLY A 57 -2.12 0.28 5.31
CA GLY A 57 -2.03 -1.15 5.52
C GLY A 57 -0.75 -1.77 4.97
N ALA A 58 -0.78 -3.09 4.78
CA ALA A 58 0.40 -3.85 4.42
C ALA A 58 0.97 -3.48 3.06
N MET A 59 2.24 -3.07 3.03
CA MET A 59 3.01 -2.96 1.79
C MET A 59 3.46 -4.34 1.30
N CYS A 60 3.55 -4.50 -0.01
CA CYS A 60 4.09 -5.71 -0.63
C CYS A 60 5.61 -5.62 -0.73
N ILE A 61 6.30 -6.73 -0.46
CA ILE A 61 7.75 -6.85 -0.65
C ILE A 61 8.16 -6.90 -2.14
N SER A 62 7.26 -7.31 -2.99
CA SER A 62 7.50 -7.46 -4.42
C SER A 62 6.76 -6.39 -5.23
N TYR A 63 7.22 -6.16 -6.45
CA TYR A 63 6.47 -5.39 -7.43
C TYR A 63 5.03 -5.91 -7.57
N SER A 64 4.10 -5.01 -7.78
CA SER A 64 2.68 -5.30 -7.96
C SER A 64 2.48 -6.36 -9.05
N GLY A 65 1.75 -7.44 -8.74
CA GLY A 65 1.49 -8.53 -9.68
C GLY A 65 2.67 -9.49 -9.96
N ARG A 66 3.74 -9.49 -9.16
CA ARG A 66 4.96 -10.30 -9.40
C ARG A 66 5.31 -11.28 -8.28
N CYS A 67 4.55 -11.31 -7.18
CA CYS A 67 4.85 -12.16 -6.04
C CYS A 67 4.31 -13.57 -6.19
N LEU A 68 5.16 -14.58 -5.98
CA LEU A 68 4.80 -15.99 -6.00
C LEU A 68 4.80 -16.64 -4.60
N LEU A 69 5.22 -15.93 -3.55
CA LEU A 69 5.42 -16.53 -2.22
C LEU A 69 4.16 -17.18 -1.67
N SER A 70 3.01 -16.51 -1.75
CA SER A 70 1.75 -17.05 -1.22
C SER A 70 1.28 -18.28 -1.99
N ASN A 71 1.48 -18.29 -3.31
CA ASN A 71 1.18 -19.47 -4.12
C ASN A 71 2.11 -20.64 -3.74
N TYR A 72 3.41 -20.39 -3.67
CA TYR A 72 4.42 -21.38 -3.36
C TYR A 72 4.20 -22.04 -1.98
N PHE A 73 3.96 -21.24 -0.93
CA PHE A 73 3.85 -21.77 0.43
C PHE A 73 2.49 -22.38 0.76
N VAL A 74 1.40 -21.83 0.23
CA VAL A 74 0.04 -22.19 0.67
C VAL A 74 -0.96 -22.39 -0.48
N GLY A 75 -0.50 -22.43 -1.73
CA GLY A 75 -1.36 -22.64 -2.90
C GLY A 75 -2.34 -21.48 -3.20
N ARG A 76 -2.16 -20.30 -2.55
CA ARG A 76 -3.04 -19.14 -2.75
C ARG A 76 -2.32 -18.05 -3.53
N ASP A 77 -2.82 -17.77 -4.74
CA ASP A 77 -2.18 -16.84 -5.66
C ASP A 77 -2.37 -15.38 -5.24
N ALA A 78 -1.26 -14.74 -4.87
CA ALA A 78 -1.24 -13.32 -4.54
C ALA A 78 -1.66 -12.43 -5.73
N ASN A 79 -1.34 -12.86 -6.96
CA ASN A 79 -1.65 -12.11 -8.18
C ASN A 79 -3.14 -12.18 -8.54
N GLN A 80 -3.86 -13.13 -7.98
CA GLN A 80 -5.33 -13.23 -8.03
C GLN A 80 -6.00 -12.62 -6.79
N GLY A 81 -5.27 -11.82 -6.01
CA GLY A 81 -5.76 -11.17 -4.82
C GLY A 81 -5.95 -12.10 -3.61
N ALA A 82 -5.39 -13.31 -3.60
CA ALA A 82 -5.55 -14.30 -2.52
C ALA A 82 -4.35 -14.38 -1.56
N CYS A 83 -3.52 -13.34 -1.48
CA CYS A 83 -2.31 -13.30 -0.67
C CYS A 83 -2.58 -13.55 0.82
N THR A 84 -1.77 -14.43 1.43
CA THR A 84 -1.76 -14.74 2.87
C THR A 84 -0.63 -14.06 3.63
N HIS A 85 0.08 -13.15 3.00
CA HIS A 85 1.21 -12.39 3.54
C HIS A 85 2.37 -13.25 4.10
N PRO A 86 2.84 -14.30 3.41
CA PRO A 86 3.93 -15.13 3.91
C PRO A 86 5.23 -14.32 4.09
N CYS A 87 5.43 -13.24 3.33
CA CYS A 87 6.56 -12.33 3.53
C CYS A 87 6.61 -11.66 4.91
N ARG A 88 5.59 -11.83 5.74
CA ARG A 88 5.49 -11.30 7.10
C ARG A 88 5.60 -12.37 8.19
N TRP A 89 5.82 -13.62 7.80
CA TRP A 89 6.09 -14.69 8.74
C TRP A 89 7.52 -14.60 9.27
N LYS A 90 7.78 -15.23 10.41
CA LYS A 90 9.14 -15.36 10.92
C LYS A 90 9.82 -16.52 10.21
N TYR A 91 11.02 -16.27 9.73
CA TYR A 91 11.85 -17.27 9.04
C TYR A 91 13.19 -17.44 9.75
N SER A 92 13.78 -18.59 9.54
CA SER A 92 15.19 -18.86 9.85
C SER A 92 15.83 -19.55 8.66
N ILE A 93 17.09 -19.29 8.44
CA ILE A 93 17.91 -20.02 7.46
C ILE A 93 18.55 -21.20 8.18
N VAL A 94 18.55 -22.37 7.52
CA VAL A 94 19.22 -23.56 8.00
C VAL A 94 20.19 -23.99 6.91
N GLU A 95 21.46 -24.19 7.28
CA GLU A 95 22.46 -24.73 6.36
C GLU A 95 22.33 -26.25 6.34
N GLU A 96 22.39 -26.86 5.15
CA GLU A 96 22.03 -28.28 4.92
C GLU A 96 22.86 -29.26 5.75
N THR A 97 24.14 -28.95 5.99
CA THR A 97 25.03 -29.80 6.78
C THR A 97 24.92 -29.55 8.29
N ARG A 98 24.17 -28.51 8.71
CA ARG A 98 23.91 -28.15 10.10
C ARG A 98 22.41 -27.93 10.37
N PRO A 99 21.57 -28.99 10.23
CA PRO A 99 20.11 -28.85 10.21
C PRO A 99 19.50 -28.42 11.55
N GLU A 100 20.25 -28.49 12.65
CA GLU A 100 19.78 -28.07 13.97
C GLU A 100 20.20 -26.63 14.35
N GLU A 101 21.01 -25.98 13.52
CA GLU A 101 21.43 -24.60 13.70
C GLU A 101 20.52 -23.64 12.91
N TYR A 102 19.56 -23.04 13.61
CA TYR A 102 18.65 -22.03 13.04
C TYR A 102 19.30 -20.67 13.04
N MET A 103 19.61 -20.15 11.86
CA MET A 103 20.11 -18.78 11.69
C MET A 103 18.91 -17.85 11.44
N PRO A 104 18.53 -17.01 12.42
CA PRO A 104 17.41 -16.11 12.23
C PRO A 104 17.72 -15.07 11.17
N VAL A 105 16.71 -14.68 10.41
CA VAL A 105 16.81 -13.62 9.40
C VAL A 105 16.39 -12.31 10.07
N TYR A 106 17.32 -11.36 10.17
CA TYR A 106 17.09 -10.04 10.75
C TYR A 106 17.29 -8.95 9.71
N GLU A 107 16.70 -7.80 9.97
CA GLU A 107 16.99 -6.55 9.28
C GLU A 107 17.92 -5.70 10.16
N ASN A 108 19.01 -5.18 9.61
CA ASN A 108 19.86 -4.19 10.25
C ASN A 108 20.44 -3.22 9.21
N GLU A 109 21.17 -2.20 9.65
CA GLU A 109 21.72 -1.10 8.84
C GLU A 109 22.62 -1.52 7.65
N ARG A 110 22.87 -2.81 7.45
CA ARG A 110 23.87 -3.33 6.50
C ARG A 110 23.30 -4.19 5.37
N GLY A 111 22.00 -4.47 5.37
CA GLY A 111 21.50 -5.30 4.28
C GLY A 111 20.13 -5.90 4.42
N THR A 112 19.73 -6.41 3.32
CA THR A 112 18.43 -6.94 2.96
C THR A 112 17.99 -8.06 3.88
N PHE A 113 16.89 -7.85 4.49
CA PHE A 113 16.18 -8.85 5.25
C PHE A 113 14.86 -9.07 4.54
N ILE A 114 14.75 -10.21 3.97
CA ILE A 114 13.93 -10.51 2.81
C ILE A 114 12.44 -10.21 3.03
N PHE A 115 11.91 -10.00 4.27
CA PHE A 115 10.48 -10.10 4.51
C PHE A 115 9.89 -9.15 5.56
N ASN A 116 10.35 -7.92 5.67
CA ASN A 116 9.82 -7.03 6.71
C ASN A 116 9.39 -5.63 6.25
N SER A 117 8.61 -5.53 5.18
CA SER A 117 8.06 -4.22 4.76
C SER A 117 7.26 -3.57 5.89
N LYS A 118 7.50 -2.29 6.15
CA LYS A 118 6.70 -1.44 7.02
C LYS A 118 5.27 -1.33 6.50
N ASP A 119 4.32 -0.91 7.34
CA ASP A 119 2.95 -0.68 6.93
C ASP A 119 2.80 0.74 6.36
N LEU A 120 2.08 0.87 5.25
CA LEU A 120 1.77 2.17 4.65
C LEU A 120 0.84 2.97 5.58
N CYS A 121 1.12 4.26 5.76
CA CYS A 121 0.22 5.18 6.44
C CYS A 121 0.32 6.60 5.86
N MET A 122 -0.70 7.01 5.14
CA MET A 122 -0.80 8.32 4.49
C MET A 122 -1.72 9.29 5.23
N ILE A 123 -2.02 9.04 6.51
CA ILE A 123 -2.96 9.87 7.28
C ILE A 123 -2.51 11.33 7.43
N GLY A 124 -1.21 11.57 7.42
CA GLY A 124 -0.62 12.92 7.45
C GLY A 124 -0.53 13.61 6.08
N HIS A 125 -0.92 12.93 4.99
CA HIS A 125 -0.69 13.34 3.61
C HIS A 125 -1.95 13.30 2.74
N ILE A 126 -3.13 13.41 3.36
CA ILE A 126 -4.42 13.45 2.64
C ILE A 126 -4.46 14.59 1.60
N PRO A 127 -3.98 15.83 1.91
CA PRO A 127 -3.95 16.90 0.92
C PRO A 127 -3.13 16.55 -0.32
N GLU A 128 -1.93 16.01 -0.14
CA GLU A 128 -1.03 15.66 -1.24
C GLU A 128 -1.60 14.53 -2.12
N MET A 129 -2.33 13.60 -1.52
CA MET A 129 -3.02 12.52 -2.24
C MET A 129 -4.17 13.07 -3.10
N ILE A 130 -4.97 13.99 -2.55
CA ILE A 130 -6.05 14.68 -3.28
C ILE A 130 -5.48 15.53 -4.41
N ASP A 131 -4.43 16.31 -4.13
CA ASP A 131 -3.75 17.17 -5.11
C ASP A 131 -3.07 16.36 -6.23
N ALA A 132 -2.76 15.08 -5.99
CA ALA A 132 -2.27 14.18 -7.03
C ALA A 132 -3.37 13.70 -8.00
N GLY A 133 -4.64 14.03 -7.75
CA GLY A 133 -5.78 13.64 -8.56
C GLY A 133 -6.22 12.19 -8.35
N ILE A 134 -6.06 11.69 -7.13
CA ILE A 134 -6.53 10.35 -6.74
C ILE A 134 -8.00 10.45 -6.32
N ASP A 135 -8.86 9.70 -6.99
CA ASP A 135 -10.31 9.74 -6.79
C ASP A 135 -10.78 8.80 -5.68
N SER A 136 -10.05 7.70 -5.45
CA SER A 136 -10.43 6.67 -4.50
C SER A 136 -9.24 6.24 -3.62
N PHE A 137 -9.46 6.20 -2.32
CA PHE A 137 -8.48 5.82 -1.31
C PHE A 137 -8.71 4.40 -0.82
N LYS A 138 -7.71 3.53 -1.00
CA LYS A 138 -7.80 2.10 -0.68
C LYS A 138 -7.06 1.74 0.59
N ILE A 139 -7.74 1.03 1.50
CA ILE A 139 -7.15 0.46 2.71
C ILE A 139 -6.91 -1.04 2.49
N GLU A 140 -5.69 -1.51 2.73
CA GLU A 140 -5.39 -2.94 2.76
C GLU A 140 -5.66 -3.49 4.17
N GLY A 141 -6.54 -4.47 4.27
CA GLY A 141 -6.94 -5.06 5.55
C GLY A 141 -7.41 -6.51 5.43
N ARG A 142 -7.10 -7.22 4.34
CA ARG A 142 -7.58 -8.60 4.09
C ARG A 142 -7.26 -9.54 5.25
N MET A 143 -6.03 -9.50 5.75
CA MET A 143 -5.54 -10.35 6.84
C MET A 143 -5.68 -9.70 8.22
N LYS A 144 -6.41 -8.59 8.30
CA LYS A 144 -6.66 -7.85 9.53
C LYS A 144 -8.06 -8.15 10.09
N THR A 145 -8.27 -7.81 11.36
CA THR A 145 -9.59 -8.00 12.02
C THR A 145 -10.60 -6.95 11.51
N ALA A 146 -11.89 -7.25 11.68
CA ALA A 146 -12.95 -6.29 11.38
C ALA A 146 -12.80 -4.99 12.19
N LEU A 147 -12.35 -5.08 13.46
CA LEU A 147 -12.07 -3.91 14.29
C LEU A 147 -10.96 -3.03 13.70
N TYR A 148 -9.88 -3.64 13.19
CA TYR A 148 -8.82 -2.90 12.49
C TYR A 148 -9.39 -2.11 11.31
N VAL A 149 -10.13 -2.79 10.43
CA VAL A 149 -10.70 -2.16 9.22
C VAL A 149 -11.65 -1.02 9.60
N ALA A 150 -12.53 -1.25 10.58
CA ALA A 150 -13.47 -0.24 11.04
C ALA A 150 -12.77 0.99 11.64
N THR A 151 -11.76 0.78 12.48
CA THR A 151 -11.00 1.86 13.12
C THR A 151 -10.24 2.69 12.09
N VAL A 152 -9.52 2.04 11.19
CA VAL A 152 -8.75 2.73 10.14
C VAL A 152 -9.68 3.48 9.19
N ALA A 153 -10.74 2.82 8.69
CA ALA A 153 -11.69 3.44 7.77
C ALA A 153 -12.39 4.67 8.39
N ARG A 154 -12.84 4.55 9.66
CA ARG A 154 -13.43 5.68 10.41
C ARG A 154 -12.45 6.84 10.53
N THR A 155 -11.21 6.56 10.85
CA THR A 155 -10.18 7.59 11.05
C THR A 155 -9.88 8.32 9.76
N TYR A 156 -9.67 7.60 8.65
CA TYR A 156 -9.45 8.21 7.33
C TYR A 156 -10.68 8.98 6.86
N ARG A 157 -11.90 8.43 7.05
CA ARG A 157 -13.13 9.13 6.68
C ARG A 157 -13.23 10.47 7.40
N LYS A 158 -12.99 10.47 8.72
CA LYS A 158 -12.98 11.72 9.49
C LYS A 158 -11.90 12.69 9.01
N ALA A 159 -10.69 12.21 8.72
CA ALA A 159 -9.60 13.07 8.25
C ALA A 159 -9.95 13.74 6.90
N ILE A 160 -10.55 13.00 5.98
CA ILE A 160 -11.01 13.51 4.68
C ILE A 160 -12.14 14.53 4.88
N ASP A 161 -13.12 14.23 5.73
CA ASP A 161 -14.25 15.14 6.00
C ASP A 161 -13.79 16.45 6.66
N ASP A 162 -12.88 16.34 7.63
CA ASP A 162 -12.29 17.49 8.30
C ASP A 162 -11.49 18.36 7.30
N TYR A 163 -10.70 17.73 6.42
CA TYR A 163 -9.95 18.45 5.39
C TYR A 163 -10.86 19.16 4.38
N ASN A 164 -11.89 18.47 3.91
CA ASN A 164 -12.85 19.04 2.96
C ASN A 164 -13.66 20.19 3.58
N LYS A 165 -13.91 20.15 4.90
CA LYS A 165 -14.61 21.20 5.63
C LYS A 165 -13.71 22.39 5.89
N ASP A 166 -12.52 22.17 6.38
CA ASP A 166 -11.50 23.17 6.71
C ASP A 166 -10.13 22.50 6.87
N PRO A 167 -9.14 22.83 6.01
CA PRO A 167 -7.77 22.34 6.16
C PRO A 167 -7.13 22.62 7.54
N ALA A 168 -7.55 23.69 8.24
CA ALA A 168 -7.07 23.97 9.59
C ALA A 168 -7.60 22.94 10.60
N LEU A 169 -8.84 22.48 10.43
CA LEU A 169 -9.44 21.47 11.29
C LEU A 169 -8.72 20.12 11.13
N TYR A 170 -8.39 19.73 9.89
CA TYR A 170 -7.59 18.54 9.63
C TYR A 170 -6.23 18.60 10.36
N LYS A 171 -5.53 19.73 10.26
CA LYS A 171 -4.24 19.93 10.94
C LYS A 171 -4.40 19.86 12.47
N ALA A 172 -5.42 20.52 13.02
CA ALA A 172 -5.68 20.52 14.47
C ALA A 172 -5.98 19.14 15.04
N ASN A 173 -6.62 18.27 14.25
CA ASN A 173 -6.99 16.92 14.66
C ASN A 173 -5.91 15.86 14.36
N MET A 174 -4.74 16.22 13.83
CA MET A 174 -3.71 15.26 13.38
C MET A 174 -3.27 14.29 14.47
N GLU A 175 -3.08 14.79 15.69
CA GLU A 175 -2.68 13.94 16.82
C GLU A 175 -3.77 12.89 17.15
N TRP A 176 -5.03 13.29 17.10
CA TRP A 176 -6.14 12.35 17.29
C TRP A 176 -6.15 11.24 16.24
N TYR A 177 -5.93 11.58 14.94
CA TYR A 177 -5.88 10.56 13.88
C TYR A 177 -4.76 9.55 14.13
N ARG A 178 -3.57 10.04 14.51
CA ARG A 178 -2.42 9.17 14.81
C ARG A 178 -2.69 8.25 16.00
N GLN A 179 -3.30 8.77 17.04
CA GLN A 179 -3.68 7.99 18.22
C GLN A 179 -4.71 6.91 17.89
N GLU A 180 -5.73 7.23 17.08
CA GLU A 180 -6.74 6.24 16.67
C GLU A 180 -6.12 5.11 15.83
N ILE A 181 -5.30 5.43 14.86
CA ILE A 181 -4.59 4.44 14.06
C ILE A 181 -3.63 3.61 14.93
N GLY A 182 -2.95 4.24 15.88
CA GLY A 182 -2.03 3.59 16.80
C GLY A 182 -2.67 2.56 17.76
N LYS A 183 -4.01 2.55 17.90
CA LYS A 183 -4.73 1.52 18.66
C LYS A 183 -4.80 0.17 17.95
N CYS A 184 -4.52 0.14 16.65
CA CYS A 184 -4.52 -1.08 15.86
C CYS A 184 -3.14 -1.73 15.87
N THR A 185 -3.08 -3.05 15.66
CA THR A 185 -1.79 -3.75 15.46
C THR A 185 -1.21 -3.36 14.11
N TYR A 186 -0.07 -2.71 14.12
CA TYR A 186 0.68 -2.30 12.93
C TYR A 186 2.16 -2.60 13.08
N ARG A 187 2.89 -2.61 11.97
CA ARG A 187 4.34 -2.47 11.92
C ARG A 187 4.69 -0.98 11.84
N GLU A 188 5.97 -0.63 12.01
CA GLU A 188 6.38 0.76 11.78
C GLU A 188 5.79 1.31 10.49
N PHE A 189 5.39 2.58 10.52
CA PHE A 189 4.75 3.21 9.39
C PHE A 189 5.75 3.81 8.41
N THR A 190 5.39 3.75 7.13
CA THR A 190 6.11 4.36 6.02
C THR A 190 5.12 5.07 5.09
N THR A 191 5.62 6.03 4.32
CA THR A 191 4.89 6.62 3.19
C THR A 191 5.06 5.81 1.89
N GLY A 192 5.74 4.65 1.95
CA GLY A 192 6.02 3.83 0.78
C GLY A 192 6.86 4.58 -0.25
N PHE A 193 6.46 4.49 -1.51
CA PHE A 193 7.14 5.13 -2.63
C PHE A 193 6.58 6.52 -2.99
N TYR A 194 5.56 7.02 -2.30
CA TYR A 194 4.86 8.25 -2.69
C TYR A 194 5.76 9.49 -2.76
N PHE A 195 6.80 9.57 -1.93
CA PHE A 195 7.77 10.68 -1.94
C PHE A 195 9.13 10.29 -2.54
N GLY A 196 9.20 9.19 -3.26
CA GLY A 196 10.41 8.67 -3.88
C GLY A 196 10.77 7.28 -3.37
N ARG A 197 11.98 6.81 -3.70
CA ARG A 197 12.46 5.53 -3.15
C ARG A 197 12.59 5.65 -1.64
N PRO A 198 12.01 4.70 -0.87
CA PRO A 198 12.24 4.65 0.56
C PRO A 198 13.75 4.64 0.85
N ALA A 199 14.18 5.42 1.85
CA ALA A 199 15.54 5.31 2.36
C ALA A 199 15.78 3.90 2.93
N GLU A 200 17.04 3.48 3.09
CA GLU A 200 17.40 2.13 3.55
C GLU A 200 16.76 1.75 4.89
N ASP A 201 16.42 2.74 5.71
CA ASP A 201 15.73 2.61 6.99
C ASP A 201 14.18 2.56 6.89
N ALA A 202 13.62 2.74 5.69
CA ALA A 202 12.18 2.86 5.47
C ALA A 202 11.53 1.62 4.83
N GLN A 203 12.31 0.54 4.64
CA GLN A 203 11.79 -0.74 4.10
C GLN A 203 11.53 -1.77 5.18
#